data_b1fcc568ac61392fda0efe9203bd8a83
#
_entry.id   b1fcc568ac61392fda0efe9203bd8a83
#
_cell.length_a   1.000
_cell.length_b   1.000
_cell.length_c   1.000
_cell.angle_alpha   90.00
_cell.angle_beta   90.00
_cell.angle_gamma   90.00
#
_symmetry.space_group_name_H-M   'P 1'
#
loop_
_entity.id
_entity.type
_entity.pdbx_description
1 polymer ?
#
loop_
_entity_poly.entity_id
_entity_poly.type
_entity_poly.pdbx_seq_one_letter_code
_entity_poly.pdbx_strand_id
1 'polypeptide(L)'
;MRIIQTFWSGGRDPLQYGYGWRHAEHNLMSWALSCCSLREHYDQVELYTDQRGYDVLIEKLHLPYTAVHVVYDDHLCLPQHWAYAKIKTYSMQTEPFLHVDGDIYAPVPFPKEALSAPLVAQNREIGTVYYRRMMDNVLRCQEIELPSYITEALHEESVASYNMGMFGGSDLDFINRYCHEAFSFLERNRMNDWSLPHSRVCCNILFEQVFFAVLADLEHRDVASVLGRGVKDEGYSGRDADRLCRVRLC
;
A
#
# COMPACT_ATOMS: atom_id res chain seq x y z
N MET A 1 -8.95 -16.45 -3.56
CA MET A 1 -8.80 -15.09 -2.96
C MET A 1 -8.94 -14.07 -4.08
N ARG A 2 -9.71 -13.01 -3.89
CA ARG A 2 -9.84 -11.90 -4.84
C ARG A 2 -8.55 -11.07 -4.85
N ILE A 3 -8.13 -10.65 -6.02
CA ILE A 3 -7.07 -9.64 -6.17
C ILE A 3 -7.74 -8.29 -6.33
N ILE A 4 -7.29 -7.28 -5.60
CA ILE A 4 -7.79 -5.91 -5.71
C ILE A 4 -6.63 -4.94 -5.92
N GLN A 5 -6.88 -3.88 -6.67
CA GLN A 5 -5.93 -2.79 -6.90
C GLN A 5 -6.58 -1.46 -6.59
N THR A 6 -5.79 -0.47 -6.20
CA THR A 6 -6.27 0.89 -5.90
C THR A 6 -5.55 1.90 -6.77
N PHE A 7 -6.29 2.66 -7.57
CA PHE A 7 -5.78 3.82 -8.26
C PHE A 7 -6.58 5.06 -7.85
N TRP A 8 -5.92 6.07 -7.33
CA TRP A 8 -6.49 7.37 -7.04
C TRP A 8 -5.66 8.47 -7.70
N SER A 9 -6.31 9.28 -8.55
CA SER A 9 -5.62 10.32 -9.32
C SER A 9 -5.14 11.49 -8.45
N GLY A 10 -5.75 11.70 -7.29
CA GLY A 10 -5.50 12.87 -6.44
C GLY A 10 -5.84 14.19 -7.14
N GLY A 11 -6.85 14.18 -8.01
CA GLY A 11 -7.28 15.31 -8.82
C GLY A 11 -6.34 15.65 -9.99
N ARG A 12 -5.32 14.84 -10.26
CA ARG A 12 -4.35 15.04 -11.35
C ARG A 12 -4.78 14.29 -12.60
N ASP A 13 -4.34 14.76 -13.76
CA ASP A 13 -4.57 14.06 -15.03
C ASP A 13 -3.61 12.87 -15.16
N PRO A 14 -4.10 11.60 -15.20
CA PRO A 14 -3.24 10.44 -15.31
C PRO A 14 -2.48 10.34 -16.64
N LEU A 15 -2.90 11.08 -17.68
CA LEU A 15 -2.18 11.14 -18.94
C LEU A 15 -0.98 12.10 -18.92
N GLN A 16 -0.85 12.91 -17.87
CA GLN A 16 0.21 13.92 -17.76
C GLN A 16 1.06 13.74 -16.49
N TYR A 17 0.55 13.06 -15.46
CA TYR A 17 1.24 12.91 -14.20
C TYR A 17 1.78 11.49 -14.00
N GLY A 18 3.05 11.39 -13.58
CA GLY A 18 3.77 10.11 -13.53
C GLY A 18 3.62 9.31 -12.23
N TYR A 19 2.96 9.83 -11.16
CA TYR A 19 2.74 9.12 -9.88
C TYR A 19 3.99 8.41 -9.33
N GLY A 20 5.12 9.12 -9.31
CA GLY A 20 6.41 8.56 -8.90
C GLY A 20 7.27 8.07 -10.07
N TRP A 21 6.71 7.78 -11.22
CA TRP A 21 7.45 7.49 -12.44
C TRP A 21 7.93 8.75 -13.12
N ARG A 22 8.99 8.62 -13.92
CA ARG A 22 9.57 9.76 -14.63
C ARG A 22 8.60 10.42 -15.64
N HIS A 23 7.72 9.62 -16.24
CA HIS A 23 6.71 10.05 -17.22
C HIS A 23 5.40 9.32 -16.97
N ALA A 24 4.28 9.92 -17.38
CA ALA A 24 2.95 9.35 -17.27
C ALA A 24 2.82 8.01 -18.01
N GLU A 25 3.46 7.89 -19.17
CA GLU A 25 3.45 6.67 -20.00
C GLU A 25 4.04 5.48 -19.23
N HIS A 26 5.10 5.68 -18.46
CA HIS A 26 5.70 4.60 -17.65
C HIS A 26 4.74 4.13 -16.56
N ASN A 27 4.03 5.06 -15.92
CA ASN A 27 2.98 4.71 -14.95
C ASN A 27 1.87 3.90 -15.62
N LEU A 28 1.37 4.34 -16.77
CA LEU A 28 0.30 3.64 -17.49
C LEU A 28 0.72 2.26 -17.99
N MET A 29 1.96 2.13 -18.48
CA MET A 29 2.55 0.84 -18.86
C MET A 29 2.66 -0.10 -17.64
N SER A 30 3.03 0.43 -16.48
CA SER A 30 3.10 -0.32 -15.23
C SER A 30 1.73 -0.87 -14.84
N TRP A 31 0.69 -0.04 -14.85
CA TRP A 31 -0.69 -0.47 -14.58
C TRP A 31 -1.18 -1.53 -15.58
N ALA A 32 -0.89 -1.34 -16.87
CA ALA A 32 -1.25 -2.31 -17.89
C ALA A 32 -0.55 -3.66 -17.67
N LEU A 33 0.75 -3.66 -17.42
CA LEU A 33 1.51 -4.87 -17.17
C LEU A 33 1.05 -5.57 -15.88
N SER A 34 0.81 -4.82 -14.81
CA SER A 34 0.31 -5.35 -13.55
C SER A 34 -1.05 -6.03 -13.75
N CYS A 35 -2.04 -5.31 -14.28
CA CYS A 35 -3.37 -5.84 -14.52
C CYS A 35 -3.34 -7.09 -15.42
N CYS A 36 -2.65 -7.04 -16.56
CA CYS A 36 -2.59 -8.15 -17.51
C CYS A 36 -1.92 -9.38 -16.89
N SER A 37 -0.78 -9.21 -16.20
CA SER A 37 -0.10 -10.34 -15.55
C SER A 37 -0.94 -10.98 -14.44
N LEU A 38 -1.68 -10.19 -13.67
CA LEU A 38 -2.60 -10.71 -12.66
C LEU A 38 -3.77 -11.48 -13.29
N ARG A 39 -4.32 -10.97 -14.40
CA ARG A 39 -5.42 -11.61 -15.12
C ARG A 39 -5.04 -12.95 -15.78
N GLU A 40 -3.76 -13.20 -16.03
CA GLU A 40 -3.29 -14.52 -16.51
C GLU A 40 -3.45 -15.62 -15.44
N HIS A 41 -3.47 -15.26 -14.16
CA HIS A 41 -3.44 -16.20 -13.04
C HIS A 41 -4.68 -16.17 -12.15
N TYR A 42 -5.47 -15.07 -12.20
CA TYR A 42 -6.59 -14.87 -11.26
C TYR A 42 -7.87 -14.51 -12.00
N ASP A 43 -8.94 -15.23 -11.67
CA ASP A 43 -10.27 -15.00 -12.26
C ASP A 43 -10.90 -13.68 -11.79
N GLN A 44 -10.58 -13.23 -10.57
CA GLN A 44 -11.12 -12.02 -9.97
C GLN A 44 -9.99 -11.02 -9.72
N VAL A 45 -9.91 -9.98 -10.55
CA VAL A 45 -9.02 -8.83 -10.40
C VAL A 45 -9.84 -7.57 -10.51
N GLU A 46 -10.00 -6.84 -9.41
CA GLU A 46 -10.90 -5.71 -9.29
C GLU A 46 -10.12 -4.40 -9.09
N LEU A 47 -10.63 -3.32 -9.65
CA LEU A 47 -10.07 -1.97 -9.50
C LEU A 47 -10.98 -1.10 -8.64
N TYR A 48 -10.40 -0.45 -7.64
CA TYR A 48 -11.01 0.63 -6.86
C TYR A 48 -10.36 1.94 -7.29
N THR A 49 -11.16 2.90 -7.78
CA THR A 49 -10.61 4.10 -8.41
C THR A 49 -11.52 5.32 -8.26
N ASP A 50 -11.04 6.47 -8.76
CA ASP A 50 -11.84 7.66 -9.03
C ASP A 50 -12.26 7.72 -10.51
N GLN A 51 -13.07 8.74 -10.87
CA GLN A 51 -13.56 8.87 -12.25
C GLN A 51 -12.42 9.05 -13.26
N ARG A 52 -11.35 9.78 -12.92
CA ARG A 52 -10.21 9.99 -13.82
C ARG A 52 -9.43 8.71 -14.08
N GLY A 53 -9.26 7.89 -13.04
CA GLY A 53 -8.66 6.57 -13.17
C GLY A 53 -9.52 5.65 -14.04
N TYR A 54 -10.85 5.65 -13.85
CA TYR A 54 -11.78 4.92 -14.69
C TYR A 54 -11.66 5.34 -16.16
N ASP A 55 -11.72 6.64 -16.46
CA ASP A 55 -11.65 7.16 -17.81
C ASP A 55 -10.36 6.77 -18.54
N VAL A 56 -9.25 6.65 -17.80
CA VAL A 56 -7.96 6.32 -18.41
C VAL A 56 -7.71 4.82 -18.44
N LEU A 57 -7.84 4.12 -17.30
CA LEU A 57 -7.48 2.71 -17.23
C LEU A 57 -8.52 1.80 -17.91
N ILE A 58 -9.80 2.19 -17.87
CA ILE A 58 -10.89 1.39 -18.42
C ILE A 58 -11.32 1.90 -19.81
N GLU A 59 -11.71 3.18 -19.92
CA GLU A 59 -12.27 3.68 -21.18
C GLU A 59 -11.21 3.84 -22.28
N LYS A 60 -9.98 4.23 -21.93
CA LYS A 60 -8.91 4.45 -22.92
C LYS A 60 -8.00 3.23 -23.09
N LEU A 61 -7.54 2.62 -22.00
CA LEU A 61 -6.59 1.51 -22.05
C LEU A 61 -7.26 0.15 -22.12
N HIS A 62 -8.57 0.06 -21.88
CA HIS A 62 -9.35 -1.18 -21.89
C HIS A 62 -8.73 -2.28 -21.03
N LEU A 63 -8.19 -1.94 -19.84
CA LEU A 63 -7.58 -2.92 -18.96
C LEU A 63 -8.62 -3.95 -18.51
N PRO A 64 -8.30 -5.26 -18.53
CA PRO A 64 -9.27 -6.34 -18.39
C PRO A 64 -9.63 -6.64 -16.92
N TYR A 65 -9.90 -5.62 -16.10
CA TYR A 65 -10.41 -5.82 -14.75
C TYR A 65 -11.79 -6.53 -14.78
N THR A 66 -12.04 -7.39 -13.80
CA THR A 66 -13.30 -8.14 -13.72
C THR A 66 -14.44 -7.34 -13.11
N ALA A 67 -14.10 -6.38 -12.26
CA ALA A 67 -15.02 -5.39 -11.71
C ALA A 67 -14.28 -4.07 -11.47
N VAL A 68 -14.98 -2.95 -11.58
CA VAL A 68 -14.43 -1.62 -11.35
C VAL A 68 -15.37 -0.84 -10.44
N HIS A 69 -14.82 -0.31 -9.36
CA HIS A 69 -15.53 0.44 -8.33
C HIS A 69 -15.05 1.88 -8.33
N VAL A 70 -15.86 2.80 -8.87
CA VAL A 70 -15.59 4.24 -8.81
C VAL A 70 -16.10 4.76 -7.47
N VAL A 71 -15.21 4.84 -6.48
CA VAL A 71 -15.54 5.07 -5.06
C VAL A 71 -14.81 6.25 -4.43
N TYR A 72 -13.93 6.90 -5.17
CA TYR A 72 -13.18 8.06 -4.70
C TYR A 72 -13.55 9.30 -5.50
N ASP A 73 -13.41 10.45 -4.85
CA ASP A 73 -13.43 11.76 -5.48
C ASP A 73 -12.03 12.40 -5.48
N ASP A 74 -11.91 13.52 -6.19
CA ASP A 74 -10.66 14.27 -6.33
C ASP A 74 -10.14 14.80 -4.97
N HIS A 75 -11.00 14.89 -3.96
CA HIS A 75 -10.74 15.48 -2.64
C HIS A 75 -10.74 14.47 -1.50
N LEU A 76 -10.56 13.19 -1.81
CA LEU A 76 -10.54 12.10 -0.83
C LEU A 76 -9.58 12.38 0.34
N CYS A 77 -8.39 12.87 0.02
CA CYS A 77 -7.37 13.30 0.98
C CYS A 77 -6.40 14.28 0.33
N LEU A 78 -5.43 14.79 1.09
CA LEU A 78 -4.33 15.56 0.51
C LEU A 78 -3.45 14.65 -0.35
N PRO A 79 -2.98 15.10 -1.54
CA PRO A 79 -2.21 14.25 -2.47
C PRO A 79 -0.93 13.63 -1.87
N GLN A 80 -0.33 14.24 -0.85
CA GLN A 80 0.82 13.66 -0.14
C GLN A 80 0.44 12.49 0.77
N HIS A 81 -0.85 12.27 1.08
CA HIS A 81 -1.38 11.16 1.87
C HIS A 81 -2.04 10.08 1.00
N TRP A 82 -1.48 9.82 -0.16
CA TRP A 82 -2.02 8.93 -1.19
C TRP A 82 -2.34 7.51 -0.69
N ALA A 83 -1.61 7.02 0.31
CA ALA A 83 -1.89 5.71 0.91
C ALA A 83 -3.26 5.66 1.63
N TYR A 84 -3.89 6.80 1.93
CA TYR A 84 -5.26 6.86 2.43
C TYR A 84 -6.23 6.11 1.51
N ALA A 85 -6.11 6.26 0.19
CA ALA A 85 -6.96 5.56 -0.77
C ALA A 85 -6.83 4.02 -0.64
N LYS A 86 -5.61 3.51 -0.41
CA LYS A 86 -5.36 2.08 -0.17
C LYS A 86 -6.06 1.62 1.12
N ILE A 87 -5.86 2.34 2.25
CA ILE A 87 -6.50 2.02 3.53
C ILE A 87 -8.04 2.06 3.37
N LYS A 88 -8.55 3.03 2.62
CA LYS A 88 -9.98 3.10 2.32
C LYS A 88 -10.47 1.90 1.53
N THR A 89 -9.71 1.44 0.52
CA THR A 89 -10.02 0.20 -0.19
C THR A 89 -10.07 -0.99 0.77
N TYR A 90 -9.07 -1.13 1.66
CA TYR A 90 -9.03 -2.25 2.61
C TYR A 90 -10.25 -2.26 3.53
N SER A 91 -10.63 -1.10 4.07
CA SER A 91 -11.78 -0.96 4.98
C SER A 91 -13.14 -1.26 4.35
N MET A 92 -13.24 -1.28 3.03
CA MET A 92 -14.46 -1.62 2.30
C MET A 92 -14.62 -3.11 2.02
N GLN A 93 -13.60 -3.94 2.34
CA GLN A 93 -13.65 -5.35 2.00
C GLN A 93 -14.45 -6.15 3.02
N THR A 94 -15.35 -6.98 2.53
CA THR A 94 -16.20 -7.89 3.33
C THR A 94 -15.88 -9.37 3.12
N GLU A 95 -14.91 -9.65 2.23
CA GLU A 95 -14.43 -11.00 1.91
C GLU A 95 -12.91 -11.00 1.83
N PRO A 96 -12.26 -12.17 2.00
CA PRO A 96 -10.80 -12.29 1.87
C PRO A 96 -10.27 -11.71 0.56
N PHE A 97 -9.22 -10.93 0.65
CA PHE A 97 -8.61 -10.24 -0.49
C PHE A 97 -7.09 -10.21 -0.42
N LEU A 98 -6.46 -10.01 -1.55
CA LEU A 98 -5.08 -9.57 -1.68
C LEU A 98 -5.05 -8.29 -2.50
N HIS A 99 -4.69 -7.18 -1.87
CA HIS A 99 -4.37 -5.94 -2.58
C HIS A 99 -2.99 -6.04 -3.20
N VAL A 100 -2.84 -5.54 -4.42
CA VAL A 100 -1.58 -5.54 -5.17
C VAL A 100 -1.39 -4.15 -5.79
N ASP A 101 -0.23 -3.51 -5.55
CA ASP A 101 0.08 -2.22 -6.14
C ASP A 101 0.22 -2.30 -7.67
N GLY A 102 -0.05 -1.19 -8.36
CA GLY A 102 -0.02 -1.12 -9.83
C GLY A 102 1.39 -1.20 -10.45
N ASP A 103 2.43 -1.34 -9.62
CA ASP A 103 3.82 -1.57 -10.02
C ASP A 103 4.35 -2.96 -9.63
N ILE A 104 3.45 -3.84 -9.18
CA ILE A 104 3.73 -5.26 -8.92
C ILE A 104 3.26 -6.08 -10.12
N TYR A 105 4.12 -6.96 -10.59
CA TYR A 105 3.87 -7.84 -11.73
C TYR A 105 3.89 -9.29 -11.28
N ALA A 106 2.95 -10.10 -11.77
CA ALA A 106 2.80 -11.50 -11.42
C ALA A 106 3.09 -12.41 -12.62
N PRO A 107 4.35 -12.63 -13.02
CA PRO A 107 4.68 -13.52 -14.14
C PRO A 107 4.42 -15.00 -13.80
N VAL A 108 4.24 -15.33 -12.52
CA VAL A 108 3.75 -16.62 -12.00
C VAL A 108 2.75 -16.37 -10.88
N PRO A 109 1.87 -17.33 -10.56
CA PRO A 109 0.95 -17.21 -9.43
C PRO A 109 1.68 -16.97 -8.11
N PHE A 110 1.10 -16.17 -7.23
CA PHE A 110 1.62 -15.98 -5.86
C PHE A 110 1.58 -17.30 -5.07
N PRO A 111 2.45 -17.48 -4.06
CA PRO A 111 2.47 -18.69 -3.24
C PRO A 111 1.12 -18.96 -2.59
N LYS A 112 0.64 -20.21 -2.66
CA LYS A 112 -0.67 -20.61 -2.10
C LYS A 112 -0.74 -20.36 -0.60
N GLU A 113 0.36 -20.55 0.11
CA GLU A 113 0.50 -20.32 1.54
C GLU A 113 0.23 -18.85 1.88
N ALA A 114 0.73 -17.92 1.07
CA ALA A 114 0.45 -16.49 1.23
C ALA A 114 -1.02 -16.18 0.95
N LEU A 115 -1.59 -16.76 -0.11
CA LEU A 115 -3.00 -16.55 -0.49
C LEU A 115 -4.00 -17.12 0.52
N SER A 116 -3.61 -18.09 1.36
CA SER A 116 -4.47 -18.70 2.38
C SER A 116 -4.23 -18.18 3.80
N ALA A 117 -3.26 -17.29 3.98
CA ALA A 117 -2.92 -16.77 5.29
C ALA A 117 -4.00 -15.84 5.86
N PRO A 118 -4.18 -15.80 7.19
CA PRO A 118 -5.04 -14.81 7.84
C PRO A 118 -4.61 -13.37 7.55
N LEU A 119 -3.30 -13.11 7.60
CA LEU A 119 -2.69 -11.83 7.22
C LEU A 119 -1.51 -12.09 6.29
N VAL A 120 -1.38 -11.26 5.25
CA VAL A 120 -0.30 -11.35 4.28
C VAL A 120 0.20 -9.96 3.91
N ALA A 121 1.52 -9.83 3.76
CA ALA A 121 2.17 -8.64 3.23
C ALA A 121 3.28 -9.04 2.24
N GLN A 122 3.83 -8.09 1.50
CA GLN A 122 4.90 -8.39 0.56
C GLN A 122 6.12 -8.97 1.28
N ASN A 123 6.65 -8.25 2.26
CA ASN A 123 7.74 -8.68 3.13
C ASN A 123 7.84 -7.78 4.37
N ARG A 124 8.48 -8.28 5.44
CA ARG A 124 8.83 -7.48 6.61
C ARG A 124 10.12 -6.73 6.36
N GLU A 125 10.19 -5.47 6.76
CA GLU A 125 11.34 -4.58 6.65
C GLU A 125 11.71 -4.06 8.04
N ILE A 126 13.01 -4.02 8.36
CA ILE A 126 13.51 -3.60 9.67
C ILE A 126 14.66 -2.61 9.47
N GLY A 127 14.51 -1.41 10.03
CA GLY A 127 15.59 -0.44 10.15
C GLY A 127 16.08 0.16 8.83
N THR A 128 15.26 0.22 7.77
CA THR A 128 15.68 0.80 6.50
C THR A 128 15.96 2.30 6.64
N VAL A 129 16.97 2.82 5.96
CA VAL A 129 17.33 4.24 5.98
C VAL A 129 16.18 5.12 5.52
N TYR A 130 15.41 4.64 4.54
CA TYR A 130 14.25 5.35 4.02
C TYR A 130 13.18 5.56 5.10
N TYR A 131 12.81 4.52 5.84
CA TYR A 131 11.82 4.61 6.91
C TYR A 131 12.29 5.47 8.07
N ARG A 132 13.56 5.33 8.49
CA ARG A 132 14.13 6.18 9.53
C ARG A 132 14.01 7.65 9.18
N ARG A 133 14.35 8.06 7.96
CA ARG A 133 14.23 9.46 7.53
C ARG A 133 12.79 9.97 7.57
N MET A 134 11.84 9.15 7.19
CA MET A 134 10.43 9.53 7.26
C MET A 134 9.94 9.65 8.70
N MET A 135 10.29 8.67 9.55
CA MET A 135 9.94 8.73 10.98
C MET A 135 10.58 9.91 11.68
N ASP A 136 11.84 10.23 11.39
CA ASP A 136 12.51 11.42 11.90
C ASP A 136 11.74 12.71 11.57
N ASN A 137 11.18 12.84 10.38
CA ASN A 137 10.38 14.00 10.00
C ASN A 137 9.08 14.08 10.81
N VAL A 138 8.42 12.95 11.05
CA VAL A 138 7.23 12.89 11.88
C VAL A 138 7.55 13.25 13.34
N LEU A 139 8.60 12.66 13.92
CA LEU A 139 9.01 12.88 15.30
C LEU A 139 9.47 14.31 15.57
N ARG A 140 10.00 15.03 14.56
CA ARG A 140 10.36 16.46 14.68
C ARG A 140 9.16 17.39 14.65
N CYS A 141 8.01 16.92 14.20
CA CYS A 141 6.79 17.72 14.12
C CYS A 141 5.99 17.57 15.42
N GLN A 142 6.16 18.54 16.32
CA GLN A 142 5.55 18.51 17.67
C GLN A 142 4.01 18.60 17.64
N GLU A 143 3.45 19.06 16.53
CA GLU A 143 2.01 19.17 16.33
C GLU A 143 1.36 17.83 15.93
N ILE A 144 2.14 16.79 15.60
CA ILE A 144 1.62 15.47 15.28
C ILE A 144 1.55 14.64 16.56
N GLU A 145 0.32 14.30 16.97
CA GLU A 145 0.04 13.42 18.08
C GLU A 145 0.07 11.95 17.64
N LEU A 146 1.03 11.20 18.15
CA LEU A 146 1.13 9.76 17.91
C LEU A 146 0.42 8.97 19.01
N PRO A 147 -0.23 7.82 18.68
CA PRO A 147 -0.63 6.86 19.70
C PRO A 147 0.58 6.40 20.53
N SER A 148 0.39 6.15 21.84
CA SER A 148 1.50 5.80 22.74
C SER A 148 2.27 4.57 22.28
N TYR A 149 1.57 3.55 21.81
CA TYR A 149 2.18 2.31 21.31
C TYR A 149 3.03 2.53 20.03
N ILE A 150 2.67 3.52 19.21
CA ILE A 150 3.50 3.92 18.05
C ILE A 150 4.71 4.71 18.53
N THR A 151 4.52 5.63 19.47
CA THR A 151 5.65 6.38 20.05
C THR A 151 6.68 5.44 20.67
N GLU A 152 6.24 4.45 21.42
CA GLU A 152 7.10 3.42 22.03
C GLU A 152 7.88 2.65 20.95
N ALA A 153 7.19 2.17 19.91
CA ALA A 153 7.82 1.44 18.81
C ALA A 153 8.84 2.29 18.02
N LEU A 154 8.60 3.60 17.88
CA LEU A 154 9.52 4.51 17.17
C LEU A 154 10.77 4.86 18.00
N HIS A 155 10.76 4.62 19.31
CA HIS A 155 11.94 4.76 20.18
C HIS A 155 12.85 3.53 20.19
N GLU A 156 12.40 2.41 19.61
CA GLU A 156 13.25 1.23 19.43
C GLU A 156 14.43 1.52 18.49
N GLU A 157 15.55 0.79 18.66
CA GLU A 157 16.74 0.93 17.84
C GLU A 157 16.45 0.75 16.34
N SER A 158 15.47 -0.09 16.03
CA SER A 158 15.03 -0.33 14.66
C SER A 158 13.51 -0.40 14.55
N VAL A 159 12.94 0.39 13.66
CA VAL A 159 11.50 0.36 13.38
C VAL A 159 11.18 -0.79 12.44
N ALA A 160 10.24 -1.65 12.86
CA ALA A 160 9.68 -2.68 12.00
C ALA A 160 8.51 -2.13 11.19
N SER A 161 8.41 -2.56 9.94
CA SER A 161 7.31 -2.26 9.03
C SER A 161 7.05 -3.45 8.12
N TYR A 162 5.93 -3.43 7.42
CA TYR A 162 5.68 -4.34 6.31
C TYR A 162 5.56 -3.55 5.02
N ASN A 163 6.30 -3.99 3.99
CA ASN A 163 6.06 -3.48 2.64
C ASN A 163 4.67 -3.91 2.18
N MET A 164 3.82 -2.95 1.87
CA MET A 164 2.42 -3.16 1.52
C MET A 164 2.15 -2.97 0.01
N GLY A 165 3.15 -3.21 -0.82
CA GLY A 165 2.93 -3.41 -2.25
C GLY A 165 2.02 -4.61 -2.54
N MET A 166 2.04 -5.61 -1.64
CA MET A 166 1.02 -6.65 -1.50
C MET A 166 0.53 -6.70 -0.07
N PHE A 167 -0.79 -6.70 0.14
CA PHE A 167 -1.40 -6.71 1.47
C PHE A 167 -2.80 -7.30 1.47
N GLY A 168 -3.16 -8.06 2.51
CA GLY A 168 -4.52 -8.57 2.67
C GLY A 168 -4.59 -9.76 3.62
N GLY A 169 -5.51 -10.65 3.34
CA GLY A 169 -5.76 -11.86 4.12
C GLY A 169 -7.23 -12.16 4.33
N SER A 170 -7.51 -13.08 5.25
CA SER A 170 -8.86 -13.47 5.65
C SER A 170 -9.25 -12.96 7.05
N ASP A 171 -8.31 -12.42 7.85
CA ASP A 171 -8.60 -11.80 9.16
C ASP A 171 -9.09 -10.36 8.96
N LEU A 172 -10.32 -10.23 8.45
CA LEU A 172 -10.93 -8.93 8.16
C LEU A 172 -11.16 -8.10 9.43
N ASP A 173 -11.36 -8.74 10.57
CA ASP A 173 -11.57 -8.02 11.83
C ASP A 173 -10.28 -7.30 12.25
N PHE A 174 -9.13 -7.93 12.13
CA PHE A 174 -7.85 -7.29 12.38
C PHE A 174 -7.57 -6.19 11.35
N ILE A 175 -7.78 -6.47 10.06
CA ILE A 175 -7.60 -5.49 8.97
C ILE A 175 -8.47 -4.24 9.22
N ASN A 176 -9.73 -4.41 9.62
CA ASN A 176 -10.63 -3.30 9.91
C ASN A 176 -10.17 -2.48 11.12
N ARG A 177 -9.67 -3.13 12.19
CA ARG A 177 -9.10 -2.40 13.34
C ARG A 177 -7.88 -1.58 12.93
N TYR A 178 -6.97 -2.18 12.17
CA TYR A 178 -5.82 -1.46 11.63
C TYR A 178 -6.25 -0.25 10.78
N CYS A 179 -7.21 -0.41 9.86
CA CYS A 179 -7.74 0.70 9.08
C CYS A 179 -8.34 1.80 9.97
N HIS A 180 -9.07 1.41 11.02
CA HIS A 180 -9.65 2.36 11.98
C HIS A 180 -8.57 3.17 12.72
N GLU A 181 -7.49 2.53 13.17
CA GLU A 181 -6.36 3.20 13.81
C GLU A 181 -5.68 4.21 12.86
N ALA A 182 -5.46 3.81 11.61
CA ALA A 182 -4.89 4.68 10.59
C ALA A 182 -5.78 5.92 10.33
N PHE A 183 -7.09 5.72 10.18
CA PHE A 183 -8.03 6.84 10.01
C PHE A 183 -8.10 7.72 11.25
N SER A 184 -8.18 7.13 12.43
CA SER A 184 -8.22 7.89 13.70
C SER A 184 -6.98 8.77 13.88
N PHE A 185 -5.80 8.28 13.50
CA PHE A 185 -4.58 9.07 13.49
C PHE A 185 -4.69 10.28 12.54
N LEU A 186 -5.13 10.04 11.30
CA LEU A 186 -5.24 11.11 10.30
C LEU A 186 -6.29 12.16 10.67
N GLU A 187 -7.42 11.75 11.24
CA GLU A 187 -8.49 12.62 11.69
C GLU A 187 -8.08 13.45 12.92
N ARG A 188 -7.54 12.80 13.95
CA ARG A 188 -7.08 13.46 15.19
C ARG A 188 -6.07 14.54 14.89
N ASN A 189 -5.16 14.29 13.98
CA ASN A 189 -4.13 15.24 13.56
C ASN A 189 -4.60 16.19 12.46
N ARG A 190 -5.86 16.12 12.01
CA ARG A 190 -6.39 16.95 10.91
C ARG A 190 -5.48 16.94 9.69
N MET A 191 -4.95 15.76 9.33
CA MET A 191 -3.94 15.63 8.28
C MET A 191 -4.46 15.98 6.87
N ASN A 192 -5.77 16.15 6.71
CA ASN A 192 -6.41 16.61 5.47
C ASN A 192 -6.72 18.12 5.45
N ASP A 193 -6.24 18.87 6.43
CA ASP A 193 -6.44 20.32 6.49
C ASP A 193 -5.23 21.09 5.93
N TRP A 194 -5.37 21.62 4.72
CA TRP A 194 -4.34 22.39 4.02
C TRP A 194 -3.84 23.62 4.79
N SER A 195 -4.65 24.17 5.69
CA SER A 195 -4.31 25.34 6.47
C SER A 195 -3.26 25.07 7.55
N LEU A 196 -3.07 23.79 7.91
CA LEU A 196 -2.15 23.38 8.96
C LEU A 196 -0.79 23.01 8.38
N PRO A 197 0.33 23.57 8.87
CA PRO A 197 1.67 23.28 8.37
C PRO A 197 2.04 21.79 8.47
N HIS A 198 1.66 21.13 9.57
CA HIS A 198 1.99 19.73 9.83
C HIS A 198 1.24 18.74 8.91
N SER A 199 0.09 19.13 8.34
CA SER A 199 -0.60 18.29 7.37
C SER A 199 0.22 18.05 6.10
N ARG A 200 1.28 18.84 5.88
CA ARG A 200 2.21 18.67 4.75
C ARG A 200 3.30 17.62 5.00
N VAL A 201 3.42 17.14 6.22
CA VAL A 201 4.35 16.05 6.55
C VAL A 201 3.86 14.76 5.89
N CYS A 202 4.71 14.11 5.12
CA CYS A 202 4.38 12.84 4.50
C CYS A 202 4.38 11.73 5.56
N CYS A 203 3.21 11.15 5.83
CA CYS A 203 3.01 10.11 6.84
C CYS A 203 2.62 8.75 6.26
N ASN A 204 2.67 8.56 4.93
CA ASN A 204 2.16 7.33 4.30
C ASN A 204 2.76 6.07 4.92
N ILE A 205 4.09 5.98 5.01
CA ILE A 205 4.77 4.82 5.61
C ILE A 205 4.35 4.59 7.05
N LEU A 206 4.13 5.67 7.82
CA LEU A 206 3.73 5.55 9.21
C LEU A 206 2.36 4.89 9.33
N PHE A 207 1.31 5.50 8.77
CA PHE A 207 -0.05 5.01 8.99
C PHE A 207 -0.40 3.78 8.14
N GLU A 208 0.29 3.56 7.03
CA GLU A 208 0.12 2.36 6.20
C GLU A 208 0.94 1.18 6.73
N GLN A 209 2.25 1.32 6.89
CA GLN A 209 3.17 0.19 7.05
C GLN A 209 3.59 -0.04 8.49
N VAL A 210 3.94 1.03 9.22
CA VAL A 210 4.40 0.92 10.60
C VAL A 210 3.23 0.60 11.54
N PHE A 211 2.08 1.28 11.40
CA PHE A 211 0.91 0.99 12.23
C PHE A 211 0.50 -0.48 12.12
N PHE A 212 0.43 -1.01 10.90
CA PHE A 212 0.12 -2.42 10.71
C PHE A 212 1.14 -3.34 11.40
N ALA A 213 2.44 -3.07 11.23
CA ALA A 213 3.49 -3.88 11.83
C ALA A 213 3.42 -3.88 13.37
N VAL A 214 3.30 -2.68 13.96
CA VAL A 214 3.23 -2.54 15.42
C VAL A 214 1.97 -3.20 15.99
N LEU A 215 0.82 -3.02 15.36
CA LEU A 215 -0.42 -3.66 15.80
C LEU A 215 -0.35 -5.19 15.68
N ALA A 216 0.22 -5.71 14.60
CA ALA A 216 0.41 -7.14 14.42
C ALA A 216 1.34 -7.73 15.49
N ASP A 217 2.44 -7.05 15.79
CA ASP A 217 3.38 -7.48 16.86
C ASP A 217 2.72 -7.42 18.24
N LEU A 218 1.97 -6.36 18.58
CA LEU A 218 1.25 -6.21 19.84
C LEU A 218 0.18 -7.28 20.06
N GLU A 219 -0.55 -7.65 19.01
CA GLU A 219 -1.58 -8.68 19.08
C GLU A 219 -1.04 -10.10 18.79
N HIS A 220 0.29 -10.25 18.67
CA HIS A 220 0.95 -11.53 18.36
C HIS A 220 0.36 -12.20 17.10
N ARG A 221 0.13 -11.41 16.03
CA ARG A 221 -0.40 -11.91 14.76
C ARG A 221 0.73 -12.37 13.84
N ASP A 222 0.58 -13.57 13.32
CA ASP A 222 1.46 -14.06 12.26
C ASP A 222 1.07 -13.43 10.92
N VAL A 223 2.04 -12.81 10.26
CA VAL A 223 1.88 -12.20 8.93
C VAL A 223 2.73 -12.98 7.93
N ALA A 224 2.09 -13.62 6.96
CA ALA A 224 2.77 -14.32 5.89
C ALA A 224 3.46 -13.31 4.94
N SER A 225 4.65 -13.68 4.49
CA SER A 225 5.41 -12.87 3.52
C SER A 225 5.37 -13.52 2.15
N VAL A 226 4.94 -12.78 1.12
CA VAL A 226 4.93 -13.28 -0.27
C VAL A 226 6.35 -13.53 -0.76
N LEU A 227 7.33 -12.71 -0.37
CA LEU A 227 8.73 -12.88 -0.73
C LEU A 227 9.50 -13.86 0.18
N GLY A 228 8.84 -14.46 1.17
CA GLY A 228 9.34 -15.55 2.00
C GLY A 228 10.37 -15.16 3.07
N ARG A 229 10.80 -13.90 3.16
CA ARG A 229 11.68 -13.39 4.23
C ARG A 229 11.66 -11.87 4.34
N GLY A 230 12.01 -11.38 5.53
CA GLY A 230 12.20 -9.96 5.77
C GLY A 230 13.48 -9.40 5.16
N VAL A 231 13.46 -8.12 4.85
CA VAL A 231 14.62 -7.31 4.43
C VAL A 231 15.11 -6.54 5.65
N LYS A 232 16.41 -6.57 5.91
CA LYS A 232 17.04 -5.82 7.01
C LYS A 232 17.94 -4.72 6.46
N ASP A 233 18.05 -3.66 7.25
CA ASP A 233 18.90 -2.50 7.02
C ASP A 233 18.68 -1.79 5.69
N GLU A 234 19.67 -1.66 4.84
CA GLU A 234 19.67 -0.75 3.69
C GLU A 234 18.81 -1.17 2.50
N GLY A 235 17.82 -2.02 2.72
CA GLY A 235 16.88 -2.39 1.70
C GLY A 235 17.36 -3.52 0.81
N TYR A 236 16.81 -3.59 -0.37
CA TYR A 236 17.04 -4.68 -1.32
C TYR A 236 18.51 -4.68 -1.78
N SER A 237 19.26 -5.68 -1.36
CA SER A 237 20.59 -5.93 -1.94
C SER A 237 20.43 -6.37 -3.41
N GLY A 238 21.51 -6.27 -4.22
CA GLY A 238 21.47 -6.77 -5.60
C GLY A 238 21.04 -8.24 -5.70
N ARG A 239 21.24 -9.04 -4.63
CA ARG A 239 20.76 -10.44 -4.54
C ARG A 239 19.25 -10.53 -4.33
N ASP A 240 18.63 -9.54 -3.70
CA ASP A 240 17.18 -9.48 -3.51
C ASP A 240 16.52 -8.96 -4.78
N ALA A 241 17.14 -8.00 -5.48
CA ALA A 241 16.76 -7.63 -6.85
C ALA A 241 16.79 -8.83 -7.80
N ASP A 242 17.86 -9.67 -7.75
CA ASP A 242 17.92 -10.92 -8.51
C ASP A 242 16.83 -11.93 -8.13
N ARG A 243 16.31 -11.91 -6.91
CA ARG A 243 15.21 -12.78 -6.50
C ARG A 243 13.85 -12.22 -6.92
N LEU A 244 13.67 -10.92 -6.86
CA LEU A 244 12.52 -10.21 -7.45
C LEU A 244 12.52 -10.39 -8.98
N CYS A 245 13.69 -10.41 -9.62
CA CYS A 245 13.86 -10.67 -11.05
C CYS A 245 13.92 -12.17 -11.41
N ARG A 246 14.15 -13.09 -10.46
CA ARG A 246 14.10 -14.55 -10.68
C ARG A 246 12.71 -15.15 -10.72
N VAL A 247 11.73 -14.34 -10.62
CA VAL A 247 10.45 -14.61 -11.26
C VAL A 247 10.76 -14.56 -12.77
N ARG A 248 11.18 -15.70 -13.32
CA ARG A 248 11.75 -15.85 -14.64
C ARG A 248 10.89 -15.14 -15.68
N LEU A 249 11.48 -14.19 -16.37
CA LEU A 249 11.19 -13.95 -17.76
C LEU A 249 11.56 -15.25 -18.51
N CYS A 250 10.58 -16.12 -18.73
CA CYS A 250 10.65 -17.18 -19.75
C CYS A 250 10.03 -16.67 -21.00
#